data_727dfe2829236ab7142c1dbd1cac3191
#
_entry.id   727dfe2829236ab7142c1dbd1cac3191
#
_cell.length_a   1.000
_cell.length_b   1.000
_cell.length_c   1.000
_cell.angle_alpha   90.00
_cell.angle_beta   90.00
_cell.angle_gamma   90.00
#
_symmetry.space_group_name_H-M   'P 1'
#
loop_
_entity.id
_entity.type
_entity.pdbx_description
1 polymer ?
#
loop_
_entity_poly.entity_id
_entity_poly.type
_entity_poly.pdbx_seq_one_letter_code
_entity_poly.pdbx_strand_id
1 'polypeptide(L)'
;AHPPYMDVVKFTDLPEDLSNITDTNIFIEKFIASIKFAYNHLGKKKHLIIVVGDIYKSKEVVPLGFYLMYAVKKHFKCSLRGVVVKDMVGNRAKIGQEGLWRYRALKNGNYLFKHEYVFVFRKEE
;
A
#
# COMPACT_ATOMS: atom_id res chain seq x y z
N ALA A 1 5.40 1.95 8.62
CA ALA A 1 5.73 2.31 7.23
C ALA A 1 4.49 2.75 6.47
N HIS A 2 4.64 3.75 5.65
CA HIS A 2 3.57 4.25 4.78
C HIS A 2 4.18 4.49 3.40
N PRO A 3 4.29 3.44 2.57
CA PRO A 3 4.93 3.57 1.27
C PRO A 3 4.08 4.40 0.30
N PRO A 4 4.68 4.96 -0.75
CA PRO A 4 3.91 5.55 -1.84
C PRO A 4 3.07 4.46 -2.52
N TYR A 5 1.99 4.87 -3.16
CA TYR A 5 1.11 3.95 -3.88
C TYR A 5 1.59 3.82 -5.32
N MET A 6 2.75 3.18 -5.48
CA MET A 6 3.43 3.03 -6.76
C MET A 6 3.63 4.41 -7.44
N ASP A 7 3.24 4.54 -8.70
CA ASP A 7 3.39 5.76 -9.49
C ASP A 7 2.16 6.68 -9.49
N VAL A 8 1.25 6.51 -8.52
CA VAL A 8 0.05 7.38 -8.41
C VAL A 8 0.43 8.83 -8.15
N VAL A 9 1.41 9.05 -7.24
CA VAL A 9 2.01 10.37 -7.00
C VAL A 9 3.52 10.21 -7.03
N LYS A 10 4.17 10.90 -7.96
CA LYS A 10 5.62 10.88 -8.10
C LYS A 10 6.25 11.90 -7.13
N PHE A 11 7.14 11.44 -6.26
CA PHE A 11 7.79 12.29 -5.27
C PHE A 11 9.12 12.89 -5.75
N THR A 12 9.93 12.10 -6.47
CA THR A 12 11.22 12.54 -7.02
C THR A 12 11.47 11.89 -8.38
N ASP A 13 12.59 12.25 -9.05
CA ASP A 13 13.04 11.61 -10.28
C ASP A 13 14.10 10.54 -10.05
N LEU A 14 14.42 10.23 -8.78
CA LEU A 14 15.47 9.26 -8.46
C LEU A 14 15.01 7.82 -8.74
N PRO A 15 15.87 6.97 -9.33
CA PRO A 15 15.51 5.59 -9.64
C PRO A 15 15.15 4.74 -8.43
N GLU A 16 15.70 5.03 -7.27
CA GLU A 16 15.43 4.32 -6.02
C GLU A 16 14.14 4.74 -5.33
N ASP A 17 13.48 5.80 -5.81
CA ASP A 17 12.21 6.25 -5.26
C ASP A 17 11.09 5.29 -5.66
N LEU A 18 10.41 4.70 -4.67
CA LEU A 18 9.31 3.76 -4.89
C LEU A 18 8.16 4.38 -5.67
N SER A 19 7.99 5.70 -5.59
CA SER A 19 6.93 6.39 -6.33
C SER A 19 7.15 6.43 -7.85
N ASN A 20 8.33 6.04 -8.32
CA ASN A 20 8.64 5.97 -9.75
C ASN A 20 8.45 4.56 -10.34
N ILE A 21 8.08 3.57 -9.53
CA ILE A 21 7.97 2.18 -9.97
C ILE A 21 6.56 1.93 -10.50
N THR A 22 6.47 1.52 -11.75
CA THR A 22 5.20 1.26 -12.44
C THR A 22 4.80 -0.21 -12.43
N ASP A 23 5.75 -1.14 -12.31
CA ASP A 23 5.50 -2.57 -12.26
C ASP A 23 5.20 -3.01 -10.82
N THR A 24 4.06 -3.68 -10.63
CA THR A 24 3.60 -4.08 -9.29
C THR A 24 4.55 -5.07 -8.62
N ASN A 25 5.06 -6.06 -9.36
CA ASN A 25 5.97 -7.05 -8.78
C ASN A 25 7.29 -6.43 -8.37
N ILE A 26 7.82 -5.53 -9.20
CA ILE A 26 9.05 -4.79 -8.88
C ILE A 26 8.82 -3.88 -7.67
N PHE A 27 7.67 -3.22 -7.60
CA PHE A 27 7.33 -2.38 -6.45
C PHE A 27 7.32 -3.19 -5.15
N ILE A 28 6.67 -4.34 -5.15
CA ILE A 28 6.59 -5.23 -3.97
C ILE A 28 7.99 -5.68 -3.54
N GLU A 29 8.81 -6.11 -4.48
CA GLU A 29 10.18 -6.54 -4.23
C GLU A 29 11.03 -5.43 -3.62
N LYS A 30 10.98 -4.23 -4.18
CA LYS A 30 11.71 -3.06 -3.66
C LYS A 30 11.18 -2.61 -2.31
N PHE A 31 9.88 -2.67 -2.09
CA PHE A 31 9.30 -2.36 -0.79
C PHE A 31 9.83 -3.32 0.29
N ILE A 32 9.81 -4.63 0.03
CA ILE A 32 10.33 -5.63 0.98
C ILE A 32 11.81 -5.35 1.27
N ALA A 33 12.61 -5.07 0.24
CA ALA A 33 14.02 -4.75 0.42
C ALA A 33 14.21 -3.49 1.30
N SER A 34 13.37 -2.48 1.11
CA SER A 34 13.48 -1.23 1.86
C SER A 34 13.17 -1.39 3.35
N ILE A 35 12.24 -2.27 3.71
CA ILE A 35 11.87 -2.47 5.12
C ILE A 35 12.71 -3.54 5.81
N LYS A 36 13.45 -4.34 5.07
CA LYS A 36 14.23 -5.47 5.61
C LYS A 36 15.22 -5.02 6.70
N PHE A 37 15.92 -3.93 6.45
CA PHE A 37 16.85 -3.40 7.43
C PHE A 37 16.15 -3.03 8.74
N ALA A 38 15.09 -2.26 8.65
CA ALA A 38 14.32 -1.86 9.83
C ALA A 38 13.72 -3.07 10.56
N TYR A 39 13.18 -4.02 9.80
CA TYR A 39 12.61 -5.23 10.38
C TYR A 39 13.67 -6.05 11.12
N ASN A 40 14.87 -6.20 10.57
CA ASN A 40 15.94 -6.96 11.21
C ASN A 40 16.37 -6.35 12.56
N HIS A 41 16.24 -5.03 12.69
CA HIS A 41 16.55 -4.30 13.93
C HIS A 41 15.37 -4.24 14.90
N LEU A 42 14.19 -4.68 14.47
CA LEU A 42 13.02 -4.73 15.32
C LEU A 42 13.17 -5.86 16.35
N GLY A 43 12.89 -5.55 17.61
CA GLY A 43 12.96 -6.55 18.67
C GLY A 43 11.87 -7.62 18.55
N LYS A 44 12.16 -8.81 19.10
CA LYS A 44 11.17 -9.89 19.19
C LYS A 44 9.90 -9.40 19.90
N LYS A 45 8.74 -9.81 19.38
CA LYS A 45 7.40 -9.43 19.87
C LYS A 45 7.07 -7.95 19.69
N LYS A 46 7.92 -7.19 19.01
CA LYS A 46 7.60 -5.82 18.59
C LYS A 46 6.87 -5.84 17.25
N HIS A 47 6.36 -4.69 16.85
CA HIS A 47 5.41 -4.63 15.74
C HIS A 47 5.95 -3.86 14.54
N LEU A 48 5.65 -4.37 13.36
CA LEU A 48 5.75 -3.66 12.09
C LEU A 48 4.34 -3.27 11.68
N ILE A 49 4.12 -1.98 11.43
CA ILE A 49 2.83 -1.46 11.01
C ILE A 49 2.98 -0.88 9.62
N ILE A 50 2.10 -1.28 8.71
CA ILE A 50 2.09 -0.78 7.33
C ILE A 50 0.73 -0.15 7.07
N VAL A 51 0.76 1.11 6.60
CA VAL A 51 -0.43 1.82 6.16
C VAL A 51 -0.38 1.86 4.63
N VAL A 52 -1.36 1.27 3.97
CA VAL A 52 -1.41 1.18 2.51
C VAL A 52 -2.84 0.99 2.04
N GLY A 53 -3.16 1.60 0.90
CA GLY A 53 -4.43 1.37 0.23
C GLY A 53 -4.25 0.60 -1.07
N ASP A 54 -5.37 0.36 -1.72
CA ASP A 54 -5.39 -0.17 -3.07
C ASP A 54 -5.34 0.96 -4.07
N ILE A 55 -4.97 0.66 -5.30
CA ILE A 55 -4.88 1.66 -6.37
C ILE A 55 -5.70 1.25 -7.58
N TYR A 56 -5.95 2.23 -8.43
CA TYR A 56 -6.64 2.07 -9.68
C TYR A 56 -5.62 2.25 -10.81
N LYS A 57 -5.40 1.20 -11.59
CA LYS A 57 -4.39 1.22 -12.65
C LYS A 57 -4.85 0.39 -13.83
N SER A 58 -4.67 0.94 -15.05
CA SER A 58 -5.02 0.24 -16.28
C SER A 58 -6.48 -0.27 -16.28
N LYS A 59 -7.41 0.56 -15.80
CA LYS A 59 -8.85 0.28 -15.71
C LYS A 59 -9.23 -0.86 -14.77
N GLU A 60 -8.33 -1.22 -13.86
CA GLU A 60 -8.54 -2.30 -12.90
C GLU A 60 -8.09 -1.87 -11.51
N VAL A 61 -8.75 -2.40 -10.49
CA VAL A 61 -8.30 -2.23 -9.10
C VAL A 61 -7.12 -3.15 -8.86
N VAL A 62 -5.98 -2.57 -8.47
CA VAL A 62 -4.81 -3.34 -8.03
C VAL A 62 -4.89 -3.44 -6.50
N PRO A 63 -5.06 -4.65 -5.94
CA PRO A 63 -5.20 -4.83 -4.49
C PRO A 63 -3.84 -4.76 -3.81
N LEU A 64 -3.21 -3.58 -3.91
CA LEU A 64 -1.83 -3.36 -3.45
C LEU A 64 -1.67 -3.64 -1.96
N GLY A 65 -2.66 -3.27 -1.15
CA GLY A 65 -2.63 -3.53 0.29
C GLY A 65 -2.50 -5.03 0.59
N PHE A 66 -3.30 -5.85 -0.07
CA PHE A 66 -3.26 -7.30 0.12
C PHE A 66 -1.97 -7.92 -0.43
N TYR A 67 -1.45 -7.41 -1.54
CA TYR A 67 -0.18 -7.86 -2.09
C TYR A 67 0.97 -7.59 -1.11
N LEU A 68 1.03 -6.42 -0.52
CA LEU A 68 2.06 -6.08 0.46
C LEU A 68 1.90 -6.89 1.75
N MET A 69 0.67 -7.09 2.23
CA MET A 69 0.40 -7.93 3.39
C MET A 69 0.92 -9.36 3.17
N TYR A 70 0.59 -9.95 2.02
CA TYR A 70 1.05 -11.29 1.67
C TYR A 70 2.58 -11.36 1.57
N ALA A 71 3.20 -10.37 0.93
CA ALA A 71 4.64 -10.31 0.76
C ALA A 71 5.38 -10.25 2.10
N VAL A 72 4.88 -9.46 3.05
CA VAL A 72 5.45 -9.39 4.39
C VAL A 72 5.35 -10.75 5.10
N LYS A 73 4.19 -11.39 5.03
CA LYS A 73 3.99 -12.72 5.63
C LYS A 73 4.92 -13.77 5.02
N LYS A 74 5.19 -13.66 3.73
CA LYS A 74 6.05 -14.60 3.01
C LYS A 74 7.53 -14.41 3.32
N HIS A 75 7.99 -13.16 3.47
CA HIS A 75 9.41 -12.83 3.58
C HIS A 75 9.92 -12.73 5.01
N PHE A 76 9.04 -12.51 5.98
CA PHE A 76 9.42 -12.31 7.37
C PHE A 76 8.69 -13.27 8.29
N LYS A 77 9.38 -13.71 9.35
CA LYS A 77 8.74 -14.55 10.36
C LYS A 77 7.95 -13.70 11.34
N CYS A 78 6.70 -13.48 11.00
CA CYS A 78 5.79 -12.63 11.76
C CYS A 78 4.38 -13.20 11.77
N SER A 79 3.58 -12.74 12.72
CA SER A 79 2.14 -13.02 12.75
C SER A 79 1.37 -11.75 12.41
N LEU A 80 0.30 -11.89 11.64
CA LEU A 80 -0.64 -10.78 11.38
C LEU A 80 -1.55 -10.66 12.60
N ARG A 81 -1.48 -9.52 13.28
CA ARG A 81 -2.20 -9.29 14.54
C ARG A 81 -3.43 -8.41 14.37
N GLY A 82 -3.50 -7.66 13.29
CA GLY A 82 -4.67 -6.82 13.05
C GLY A 82 -4.73 -6.31 11.62
N VAL A 83 -5.94 -6.14 11.15
CA VAL A 83 -6.26 -5.45 9.89
C VAL A 83 -7.28 -4.39 10.24
N VAL A 84 -6.87 -3.13 10.15
CA VAL A 84 -7.76 -2.00 10.38
C VAL A 84 -8.10 -1.40 9.02
N VAL A 85 -9.37 -1.19 8.75
CA VAL A 85 -9.83 -0.49 7.56
C VAL A 85 -10.11 0.95 7.97
N LYS A 86 -9.33 1.86 7.41
CA LYS A 86 -9.44 3.29 7.72
C LYS A 86 -10.24 3.97 6.62
N ASP A 87 -11.30 4.67 6.99
CA ASP A 87 -12.07 5.47 6.06
C ASP A 87 -11.31 6.77 5.76
N MET A 88 -11.11 7.07 4.48
CA MET A 88 -10.40 8.26 4.04
C MET A 88 -11.37 9.43 3.84
N VAL A 89 -11.76 10.06 4.93
CA VAL A 89 -12.63 11.24 4.92
C VAL A 89 -11.76 12.50 4.78
N GLY A 90 -12.19 13.42 3.91
CA GLY A 90 -11.51 14.71 3.75
C GLY A 90 -10.20 14.66 2.97
N ASN A 91 -10.00 13.65 2.12
CA ASN A 91 -8.84 13.58 1.23
C ASN A 91 -8.83 14.77 0.27
N ARG A 92 -7.90 15.71 0.46
CA ARG A 92 -7.80 16.92 -0.34
C ARG A 92 -7.56 16.67 -1.82
N ALA A 93 -6.87 15.60 -2.17
CA ALA A 93 -6.58 15.26 -3.57
C ALA A 93 -7.84 14.91 -4.36
N LYS A 94 -8.93 14.53 -3.68
CA LYS A 94 -10.19 14.12 -4.29
C LYS A 94 -11.35 15.07 -3.99
N ILE A 95 -11.12 16.16 -3.25
CA ILE A 95 -12.17 17.17 -2.98
C ILE A 95 -12.62 17.78 -4.29
N GLY A 96 -13.93 17.77 -4.53
CA GLY A 96 -14.54 18.30 -5.74
C GLY A 96 -14.42 17.41 -6.97
N GLN A 97 -13.71 16.28 -6.88
CA GLN A 97 -13.54 15.33 -8.00
C GLN A 97 -14.23 14.00 -7.80
N GLU A 98 -14.95 13.85 -6.71
CA GLU A 98 -15.57 12.58 -6.34
C GLU A 98 -16.55 12.05 -7.41
N GLY A 99 -17.36 12.93 -7.98
CA GLY A 99 -18.28 12.56 -9.06
C GLY A 99 -17.58 12.08 -10.32
N LEU A 100 -16.45 12.71 -10.67
CA LEU A 100 -15.64 12.31 -11.82
C LEU A 100 -14.99 10.93 -11.61
N TRP A 101 -14.43 10.70 -10.43
CA TRP A 101 -13.83 9.41 -10.09
C TRP A 101 -14.87 8.30 -10.05
N ARG A 102 -16.06 8.57 -9.50
CA ARG A 102 -17.17 7.62 -9.52
C ARG A 102 -17.58 7.27 -10.93
N TYR A 103 -17.72 8.27 -11.80
CA TYR A 103 -18.08 8.06 -13.20
C TYR A 103 -17.04 7.19 -13.92
N ARG A 104 -15.75 7.50 -13.76
CA ARG A 104 -14.67 6.74 -14.38
C ARG A 104 -14.63 5.29 -13.90
N ALA A 105 -14.79 5.09 -12.59
CA ALA A 105 -14.80 3.77 -12.00
C ALA A 105 -15.97 2.94 -12.55
N LEU A 106 -17.19 3.46 -12.50
CA LEU A 106 -18.39 2.75 -12.97
C LEU A 106 -18.34 2.48 -14.47
N LYS A 107 -17.81 3.42 -15.26
CA LYS A 107 -17.65 3.22 -16.70
C LYS A 107 -16.78 2.01 -17.03
N ASN A 108 -15.78 1.74 -16.20
CA ASN A 108 -14.88 0.59 -16.35
C ASN A 108 -15.35 -0.64 -15.57
N GLY A 109 -16.56 -0.62 -14.99
CA GLY A 109 -17.10 -1.73 -14.24
C GLY A 109 -16.55 -1.88 -12.83
N ASN A 110 -15.97 -0.82 -12.27
CA ASN A 110 -15.36 -0.84 -10.95
C ASN A 110 -16.13 0.04 -9.96
N TYR A 111 -15.90 -0.20 -8.67
CA TYR A 111 -16.47 0.60 -7.61
C TYR A 111 -15.44 1.60 -7.09
N LEU A 112 -15.90 2.80 -6.72
CA LEU A 112 -15.07 3.79 -6.05
C LEU A 112 -14.77 3.31 -4.63
N PHE A 113 -13.51 3.38 -4.22
CA PHE A 113 -13.11 3.08 -2.85
C PHE A 113 -12.49 4.31 -2.19
N LYS A 114 -12.73 4.45 -0.87
CA LYS A 114 -12.26 5.56 -0.04
C LYS A 114 -11.66 5.03 1.25
N HIS A 115 -10.88 3.97 1.16
CA HIS A 115 -10.30 3.35 2.34
C HIS A 115 -8.82 3.04 2.13
N GLU A 116 -8.11 2.92 3.22
CA GLU A 116 -6.79 2.32 3.27
C GLU A 116 -6.72 1.37 4.45
N TYR A 117 -5.72 0.50 4.44
CA TYR A 117 -5.54 -0.51 5.46
C TYR A 117 -4.40 -0.13 6.39
N VAL A 118 -4.55 -0.52 7.65
CA VAL A 118 -3.45 -0.53 8.61
C VAL A 118 -3.22 -1.99 8.99
N PHE A 119 -2.14 -2.57 8.48
CA PHE A 119 -1.77 -3.95 8.80
C PHE A 119 -0.79 -3.93 9.96
N VAL A 120 -1.09 -4.70 10.99
CA VAL A 120 -0.26 -4.81 12.20
C VAL A 120 0.35 -6.19 12.26
N PHE A 121 1.67 -6.27 12.10
CA PHE A 121 2.43 -7.50 12.18
C PHE A 121 3.26 -7.50 13.45
N ARG A 122 3.38 -8.66 14.09
CA ARG A 122 4.27 -8.83 15.23
C ARG A 122 5.43 -9.75 14.84
N LYS A 123 6.64 -9.30 15.11
CA LYS A 123 7.85 -10.11 14.86
C LYS A 123 7.89 -11.27 15.84
N GLU A 124 8.02 -12.50 15.32
CA GLU A 124 8.03 -13.73 16.14
C GLU A 124 9.44 -14.22 16.47
N GLU A 125 10.44 -13.71 15.80
CA GLU A 125 11.85 -14.03 16.09
C GLU A 125 12.71 -12.82 16.31
#